data_79756c69e13e28c6a7caa61606b0b6e7
#
_entry.id   79756c69e13e28c6a7caa61606b0b6e7
#
_cell.length_a   1.000
_cell.length_b   1.000
_cell.length_c   1.000
_cell.angle_alpha   90.00
_cell.angle_beta   90.00
_cell.angle_gamma   90.00
#
_symmetry.space_group_name_H-M   'P 1'
#
loop_
_entity.id
_entity.type
_entity.pdbx_description
1 polymer ?
#
loop_
_entity_poly.entity_id
_entity_poly.type
_entity_poly.pdbx_seq_one_letter_code
_entity_poly.pdbx_strand_id
1 'polypeptide(L)'
;LLSHQETRILFHEFGHLLHLMFTRVSIPSLAGTSVPRDFVEVPSQFMENWCWHPDVLKSFARHEKTGLPIPEEMLRSLDASRGNTPALALAGQLLYAKMDLAVHTDPERFAAGPLDEVDAAVAGDMDYFKDFKRTGKLRTARHLFSSPAGYASFYFAYRWAEVLDKDIFEAFERAGGPDRETARKFRKAILEKG
;
A
#
# COMPACT_ATOMS: atom_id res chain seq x y z
N LEU A 1 4.44 -20.72 7.35
CA LEU A 1 3.16 -20.01 7.55
C LEU A 1 3.35 -18.53 7.35
N LEU A 2 2.39 -17.89 6.68
CA LEU A 2 2.38 -16.44 6.50
C LEU A 2 1.45 -15.82 7.54
N SER A 3 1.87 -14.69 8.13
CA SER A 3 1.00 -13.81 8.88
C SER A 3 0.02 -13.10 7.93
N HIS A 4 -1.04 -12.50 8.47
CA HIS A 4 -1.96 -11.69 7.67
C HIS A 4 -1.24 -10.53 6.95
N GLN A 5 -0.27 -9.89 7.61
CA GLN A 5 0.53 -8.82 7.01
C GLN A 5 1.38 -9.32 5.82
N GLU A 6 2.04 -10.47 5.96
CA GLU A 6 2.81 -11.07 4.86
C GLU A 6 1.90 -11.51 3.71
N THR A 7 0.70 -12.01 4.02
CA THR A 7 -0.32 -12.32 3.01
C THR A 7 -0.75 -11.06 2.24
N ARG A 8 -0.95 -9.95 2.93
CA ARG A 8 -1.25 -8.66 2.26
C ARG A 8 -0.13 -8.23 1.33
N ILE A 9 1.13 -8.35 1.76
CA ILE A 9 2.29 -8.05 0.90
C ILE A 9 2.29 -8.96 -0.34
N LEU A 10 2.02 -10.26 -0.18
CA LEU A 10 1.92 -11.18 -1.31
C LEU A 10 0.83 -10.75 -2.31
N PHE A 11 -0.34 -10.36 -1.83
CA PHE A 11 -1.42 -9.86 -2.69
C PHE A 11 -1.06 -8.53 -3.35
N HIS A 12 -0.36 -7.65 -2.64
CA HIS A 12 0.18 -6.40 -3.18
C HIS A 12 1.11 -6.68 -4.38
N GLU A 13 2.13 -7.50 -4.20
CA GLU A 13 3.06 -7.85 -5.27
C GLU A 13 2.36 -8.57 -6.44
N PHE A 14 1.35 -9.38 -6.13
CA PHE A 14 0.52 -10.00 -7.16
C PHE A 14 -0.29 -8.97 -7.96
N GLY A 15 -0.69 -7.86 -7.36
CA GLY A 15 -1.33 -6.74 -8.07
C GLY A 15 -0.41 -6.11 -9.12
N HIS A 16 0.85 -5.90 -8.80
CA HIS A 16 1.86 -5.47 -9.78
C HIS A 16 2.05 -6.51 -10.89
N LEU A 17 2.10 -7.79 -10.52
CA LEU A 17 2.20 -8.87 -11.51
C LEU A 17 1.00 -8.89 -12.45
N LEU A 18 -0.23 -8.72 -11.95
CA LEU A 18 -1.42 -8.64 -12.80
C LEU A 18 -1.33 -7.47 -13.78
N HIS A 19 -0.84 -6.31 -13.35
CA HIS A 19 -0.64 -5.16 -14.23
C HIS A 19 0.34 -5.47 -15.36
N LEU A 20 1.46 -6.12 -15.04
CA LEU A 20 2.44 -6.58 -16.04
C LEU A 20 1.88 -7.62 -16.99
N MET A 21 1.07 -8.58 -16.50
CA MET A 21 0.53 -9.69 -17.30
C MET A 21 -0.60 -9.28 -18.23
N PHE A 22 -1.41 -8.30 -17.82
CA PHE A 22 -2.61 -7.93 -18.58
C PHE A 22 -2.44 -6.69 -19.45
N THR A 23 -1.35 -5.95 -19.33
CA THR A 23 -1.11 -4.80 -20.21
C THR A 23 -1.22 -5.20 -21.69
N ARG A 24 -1.84 -4.35 -22.49
CA ARG A 24 -1.94 -4.46 -23.95
C ARG A 24 -1.26 -3.30 -24.67
N VAL A 25 -0.48 -2.54 -23.93
CA VAL A 25 0.30 -1.44 -24.49
C VAL A 25 1.48 -2.01 -25.27
N SER A 26 1.60 -1.60 -26.52
CA SER A 26 2.65 -2.08 -27.44
C SER A 26 4.00 -1.38 -27.24
N ILE A 27 4.04 -0.30 -26.49
CA ILE A 27 5.25 0.47 -26.19
C ILE A 27 5.78 0.04 -24.81
N PRO A 28 6.91 -0.68 -24.73
CA PRO A 28 7.38 -1.24 -23.45
C PRO A 28 7.60 -0.20 -22.33
N SER A 29 8.03 1.01 -22.67
CA SER A 29 8.25 2.10 -21.70
C SER A 29 6.95 2.72 -21.13
N LEU A 30 5.79 2.29 -21.61
CA LEU A 30 4.46 2.72 -21.16
C LEU A 30 3.61 1.53 -20.72
N ALA A 31 4.19 0.33 -20.62
CA ALA A 31 3.46 -0.92 -20.38
C ALA A 31 3.57 -1.38 -18.92
N GLY A 32 2.50 -1.98 -18.41
CA GLY A 32 2.44 -2.55 -17.07
C GLY A 32 2.76 -1.52 -15.98
N THR A 33 3.78 -1.76 -15.19
CA THR A 33 4.20 -0.85 -14.10
C THR A 33 4.97 0.40 -14.57
N SER A 34 5.14 0.59 -15.87
CA SER A 34 5.75 1.80 -16.46
C SER A 34 4.73 2.94 -16.59
N VAL A 35 3.97 3.19 -15.58
CA VAL A 35 2.95 4.24 -15.44
C VAL A 35 3.42 5.32 -14.46
N PRO A 36 2.73 6.48 -14.37
CA PRO A 36 3.03 7.48 -13.36
C PRO A 36 3.06 6.90 -11.94
N ARG A 37 3.98 7.42 -11.10
CA ARG A 37 4.21 6.91 -9.75
C ARG A 37 2.98 6.98 -8.84
N ASP A 38 2.15 7.97 -9.02
CA ASP A 38 0.90 8.15 -8.29
C ASP A 38 -0.22 7.18 -8.74
N PHE A 39 0.04 6.38 -9.78
CA PHE A 39 -0.89 5.36 -10.26
C PHE A 39 -0.35 3.91 -10.08
N VAL A 40 0.96 3.72 -10.06
CA VAL A 40 1.59 2.39 -10.08
C VAL A 40 1.12 1.48 -8.93
N GLU A 41 0.76 2.07 -7.79
CA GLU A 41 0.30 1.34 -6.60
C GLU A 41 -1.21 1.04 -6.60
N VAL A 42 -1.97 1.53 -7.58
CA VAL A 42 -3.43 1.30 -7.61
C VAL A 42 -3.77 -0.19 -7.75
N PRO A 43 -3.21 -0.97 -8.69
CA PRO A 43 -3.50 -2.39 -8.79
C PRO A 43 -2.99 -3.21 -7.59
N SER A 44 -1.84 -2.84 -7.03
CA SER A 44 -1.26 -3.53 -5.88
C SER A 44 -2.08 -3.31 -4.62
N GLN A 45 -2.43 -2.07 -4.28
CA GLN A 45 -3.28 -1.76 -3.12
C GLN A 45 -4.70 -2.29 -3.30
N PHE A 46 -5.25 -2.24 -4.52
CA PHE A 46 -6.54 -2.88 -4.81
C PHE A 46 -6.55 -4.36 -4.42
N MET A 47 -5.50 -5.10 -4.73
CA MET A 47 -5.41 -6.52 -4.39
C MET A 47 -5.35 -6.77 -2.87
N GLU A 48 -4.77 -5.86 -2.09
CA GLU A 48 -4.74 -5.98 -0.63
C GLU A 48 -6.14 -6.03 0.01
N ASN A 49 -7.15 -5.39 -0.60
CA ASN A 49 -8.51 -5.38 -0.07
C ASN A 49 -9.11 -6.79 0.01
N TRP A 50 -8.72 -7.69 -0.90
CA TRP A 50 -9.18 -9.07 -0.90
C TRP A 50 -8.70 -9.87 0.31
N CYS A 51 -7.61 -9.45 0.96
CA CYS A 51 -7.14 -10.07 2.20
C CYS A 51 -8.04 -9.79 3.43
N TRP A 52 -9.06 -8.95 3.25
CA TRP A 52 -10.06 -8.67 4.27
C TRP A 52 -11.43 -9.29 3.93
N HIS A 53 -11.61 -9.76 2.68
CA HIS A 53 -12.88 -10.33 2.25
C HIS A 53 -13.07 -11.75 2.79
N PRO A 54 -14.17 -12.04 3.55
CA PRO A 54 -14.34 -13.32 4.21
C PRO A 54 -14.27 -14.54 3.28
N ASP A 55 -14.93 -14.48 2.13
CA ASP A 55 -14.98 -15.62 1.20
C ASP A 55 -13.62 -15.87 0.54
N VAL A 56 -12.85 -14.81 0.29
CA VAL A 56 -11.49 -14.95 -0.22
C VAL A 56 -10.60 -15.59 0.84
N LEU A 57 -10.65 -15.12 2.09
CA LEU A 57 -9.90 -15.73 3.20
C LEU A 57 -10.29 -17.19 3.40
N LYS A 58 -11.58 -17.53 3.38
CA LYS A 58 -12.05 -18.92 3.49
C LYS A 58 -11.56 -19.82 2.36
N SER A 59 -11.26 -19.27 1.20
CA SER A 59 -10.81 -20.06 0.05
C SER A 59 -9.40 -20.63 0.24
N PHE A 60 -8.51 -19.93 0.96
CA PHE A 60 -7.11 -20.35 1.11
C PHE A 60 -6.63 -20.47 2.57
N ALA A 61 -7.19 -19.71 3.51
CA ALA A 61 -6.72 -19.74 4.89
C ALA A 61 -7.15 -21.04 5.59
N ARG A 62 -6.17 -21.89 5.88
CA ARG A 62 -6.38 -23.22 6.46
C ARG A 62 -5.52 -23.42 7.70
N HIS A 63 -6.05 -24.13 8.67
CA HIS A 63 -5.29 -24.56 9.85
C HIS A 63 -4.20 -25.56 9.44
N GLU A 64 -2.96 -25.31 9.80
CA GLU A 64 -1.79 -26.06 9.31
C GLU A 64 -1.86 -27.58 9.55
N LYS A 65 -2.43 -28.01 10.69
CA LYS A 65 -2.50 -29.43 11.07
C LYS A 65 -3.79 -30.11 10.64
N THR A 66 -4.92 -29.39 10.69
CA THR A 66 -6.24 -30.01 10.46
C THR A 66 -6.77 -29.77 9.05
N GLY A 67 -6.22 -28.80 8.31
CA GLY A 67 -6.71 -28.40 6.99
C GLY A 67 -8.07 -27.69 7.02
N LEU A 68 -8.66 -27.48 8.19
CA LEU A 68 -9.94 -26.81 8.34
C LEU A 68 -9.83 -25.32 7.92
N PRO A 69 -10.86 -24.75 7.30
CA PRO A 69 -10.87 -23.34 6.95
C PRO A 69 -10.84 -22.46 8.20
N ILE A 70 -10.44 -21.20 8.00
CA ILE A 70 -10.44 -20.19 9.07
C ILE A 70 -11.83 -20.07 9.72
N PRO A 71 -11.95 -20.10 11.07
CA PRO A 71 -13.23 -19.98 11.76
C PRO A 71 -13.87 -18.60 11.59
N GLU A 72 -15.21 -18.56 11.59
CA GLU A 72 -15.99 -17.31 11.49
C GLU A 72 -15.65 -16.31 12.61
N GLU A 73 -15.35 -16.78 13.80
CA GLU A 73 -14.95 -15.93 14.93
C GLU A 73 -13.64 -15.21 14.64
N MET A 74 -12.66 -15.89 14.03
CA MET A 74 -11.39 -15.29 13.64
C MET A 74 -11.58 -14.25 12.52
N LEU A 75 -12.47 -14.52 11.56
CA LEU A 75 -12.81 -13.56 10.52
C LEU A 75 -13.43 -12.28 11.09
N ARG A 76 -14.38 -12.42 12.03
CA ARG A 76 -14.97 -11.27 12.72
C ARG A 76 -13.94 -10.50 13.54
N SER A 77 -13.04 -11.19 14.24
CA SER A 77 -11.96 -10.55 15.01
C SER A 77 -10.98 -9.80 14.10
N LEU A 78 -10.66 -10.37 12.95
CA LEU A 78 -9.80 -9.74 11.96
C LEU A 78 -10.45 -8.47 11.41
N ASP A 79 -11.71 -8.52 11.03
CA ASP A 79 -12.45 -7.36 10.53
C ASP A 79 -12.57 -6.27 11.59
N ALA A 80 -12.90 -6.62 12.83
CA ALA A 80 -12.92 -5.68 13.95
C ALA A 80 -11.55 -5.01 14.18
N SER A 81 -10.45 -5.74 13.97
CA SER A 81 -9.08 -5.20 14.12
C SER A 81 -8.73 -4.13 13.08
N ARG A 82 -9.37 -4.15 11.92
CA ARG A 82 -9.17 -3.19 10.82
C ARG A 82 -9.46 -1.75 11.26
N GLY A 83 -10.42 -1.57 12.16
CA GLY A 83 -10.84 -0.28 12.69
C GLY A 83 -10.02 0.25 13.90
N ASN A 84 -9.11 -0.54 14.46
CA ASN A 84 -8.51 -0.18 15.75
C ASN A 84 -7.55 1.01 15.71
N THR A 85 -6.76 1.19 14.65
CA THR A 85 -5.77 2.26 14.58
C THR A 85 -5.63 2.92 13.20
N PRO A 86 -6.72 3.15 12.43
CA PRO A 86 -6.59 3.70 11.08
C PRO A 86 -6.02 5.13 11.08
N ALA A 87 -6.41 5.95 12.05
CA ALA A 87 -5.91 7.32 12.18
C ALA A 87 -4.40 7.35 12.47
N LEU A 88 -3.91 6.47 13.34
CA LEU A 88 -2.49 6.37 13.65
C LEU A 88 -1.67 5.84 12.47
N ALA A 89 -2.19 4.86 11.74
CA ALA A 89 -1.57 4.36 10.52
C ALA A 89 -1.49 5.46 9.45
N LEU A 90 -2.58 6.20 9.24
CA LEU A 90 -2.62 7.34 8.33
C LEU A 90 -1.63 8.42 8.74
N ALA A 91 -1.60 8.82 10.02
CA ALA A 91 -0.64 9.80 10.53
C ALA A 91 0.81 9.37 10.28
N GLY A 92 1.12 8.08 10.45
CA GLY A 92 2.43 7.52 10.11
C GLY A 92 2.78 7.67 8.62
N GLN A 93 1.85 7.43 7.72
CA GLN A 93 2.03 7.60 6.28
C GLN A 93 2.19 9.07 5.87
N LEU A 94 1.37 9.96 6.45
CA LEU A 94 1.48 11.40 6.21
C LEU A 94 2.81 11.96 6.71
N LEU A 95 3.32 11.44 7.84
CA LEU A 95 4.62 11.82 8.34
C LEU A 95 5.75 11.41 7.37
N TYR A 96 5.70 10.20 6.79
CA TYR A 96 6.65 9.81 5.75
C TYR A 96 6.56 10.71 4.51
N ALA A 97 5.37 11.04 4.04
CA ALA A 97 5.18 11.93 2.91
C ALA A 97 5.71 13.34 3.20
N LYS A 98 5.47 13.85 4.42
CA LYS A 98 6.00 15.15 4.85
C LYS A 98 7.53 15.15 4.93
N MET A 99 8.13 14.08 5.44
CA MET A 99 9.59 13.92 5.49
C MET A 99 10.19 13.85 4.10
N ASP A 100 9.61 13.05 3.22
CA ASP A 100 10.02 12.93 1.82
C ASP A 100 10.03 14.29 1.11
N LEU A 101 8.92 15.00 1.16
CA LEU A 101 8.83 16.33 0.58
C LEU A 101 9.85 17.31 1.20
N ALA A 102 10.00 17.35 2.50
CA ALA A 102 10.91 18.28 3.17
C ALA A 102 12.36 18.09 2.73
N VAL A 103 12.85 16.84 2.76
CA VAL A 103 14.27 16.55 2.43
C VAL A 103 14.58 16.71 0.94
N HIS A 104 13.61 16.56 0.05
CA HIS A 104 13.82 16.70 -1.39
C HIS A 104 13.53 18.12 -1.93
N THR A 105 12.75 18.94 -1.20
CA THR A 105 12.52 20.35 -1.60
C THR A 105 13.58 21.30 -1.06
N ASP A 106 14.21 20.97 0.09
CA ASP A 106 15.27 21.76 0.69
C ASP A 106 16.42 20.85 1.16
N PRO A 107 17.12 20.20 0.23
CA PRO A 107 18.17 19.23 0.58
C PRO A 107 19.36 19.88 1.28
N GLU A 108 19.69 21.12 1.00
CA GLU A 108 20.81 21.83 1.62
C GLU A 108 20.60 22.03 3.11
N ARG A 109 19.38 22.37 3.50
CA ARG A 109 19.00 22.53 4.92
C ARG A 109 19.19 21.25 5.72
N PHE A 110 18.95 20.08 5.09
CA PHE A 110 18.93 18.79 5.78
C PHE A 110 20.18 17.94 5.57
N ALA A 111 21.07 18.33 4.63
CA ALA A 111 22.28 17.56 4.32
C ALA A 111 23.35 17.60 5.42
N ALA A 112 23.39 18.66 6.21
CA ALA A 112 24.47 18.89 7.18
C ALA A 112 24.16 18.39 8.61
N GLY A 113 22.92 17.99 8.90
CA GLY A 113 22.48 17.62 10.25
C GLY A 113 22.39 16.10 10.48
N PRO A 114 22.41 15.65 11.75
CA PRO A 114 22.08 14.28 12.09
C PRO A 114 20.66 13.92 11.67
N LEU A 115 20.46 12.75 11.07
CA LEU A 115 19.13 12.33 10.58
C LEU A 115 18.04 12.34 11.65
N ASP A 116 18.37 12.09 12.90
CA ASP A 116 17.39 12.10 13.99
C ASP A 116 16.92 13.52 14.31
N GLU A 117 17.76 14.53 14.13
CA GLU A 117 17.36 15.94 14.25
C GLU A 117 16.49 16.39 13.09
N VAL A 118 16.76 15.90 11.90
CA VAL A 118 15.92 16.12 10.71
C VAL A 118 14.54 15.50 10.93
N ASP A 119 14.50 14.24 11.40
CA ASP A 119 13.23 13.57 11.74
C ASP A 119 12.42 14.39 12.76
N ALA A 120 13.05 14.85 13.84
CA ALA A 120 12.38 15.65 14.88
C ALA A 120 11.88 16.99 14.33
N ALA A 121 12.70 17.69 13.56
CA ALA A 121 12.36 18.99 12.98
C ALA A 121 11.17 18.92 12.01
N VAL A 122 11.09 17.84 11.19
CA VAL A 122 10.02 17.65 10.23
C VAL A 122 8.76 17.09 10.87
N ALA A 123 8.90 16.20 11.85
CA ALA A 123 7.76 15.60 12.55
C ALA A 123 6.94 16.66 13.28
N GLY A 124 7.60 17.54 14.05
CA GLY A 124 6.90 18.59 14.82
C GLY A 124 5.72 18.01 15.60
N ASP A 125 4.55 18.61 15.46
CA ASP A 125 3.32 18.18 16.14
C ASP A 125 2.76 16.81 15.68
N MET A 126 3.29 16.25 14.59
CA MET A 126 2.91 14.92 14.13
C MET A 126 3.67 13.78 14.84
N ASP A 127 4.60 14.09 15.72
CA ASP A 127 5.28 13.09 16.54
C ASP A 127 4.46 12.75 17.80
N TYR A 128 3.46 11.91 17.63
CA TYR A 128 2.59 11.45 18.73
C TYR A 128 3.30 10.59 19.79
N PHE A 129 4.54 10.18 19.53
CA PHE A 129 5.32 9.29 20.38
C PHE A 129 6.70 9.86 20.71
N LYS A 130 6.81 11.18 20.78
CA LYS A 130 8.08 11.91 21.04
C LYS A 130 8.80 11.48 22.33
N ASP A 131 8.04 11.00 23.32
CA ASP A 131 8.59 10.54 24.60
C ASP A 131 9.22 9.14 24.54
N PHE A 132 9.06 8.43 23.43
CA PHE A 132 9.64 7.11 23.23
C PHE A 132 10.90 7.22 22.37
N LYS A 133 12.01 6.60 22.83
CA LYS A 133 13.22 6.49 22.02
C LYS A 133 12.94 5.60 20.81
N ARG A 134 13.00 6.17 19.61
CA ARG A 134 12.75 5.47 18.34
C ARG A 134 13.89 5.66 17.38
N THR A 135 14.06 4.69 16.47
CA THR A 135 14.88 4.91 15.27
C THR A 135 14.16 5.88 14.37
N GLY A 136 14.85 6.92 13.92
CA GLY A 136 14.31 7.90 13.00
C GLY A 136 13.74 7.26 11.73
N LYS A 137 12.64 7.78 11.22
CA LYS A 137 11.96 7.24 10.03
C LYS A 137 12.83 7.33 8.79
N LEU A 138 13.61 8.40 8.62
CA LEU A 138 14.52 8.58 7.49
C LEU A 138 15.59 7.49 7.43
N ARG A 139 16.06 6.96 8.57
CA ARG A 139 17.04 5.87 8.61
C ARG A 139 16.52 4.58 8.01
N THR A 140 15.22 4.38 8.01
CA THR A 140 14.55 3.16 7.51
C THR A 140 13.88 3.35 6.16
N ALA A 141 13.75 4.58 5.70
CA ALA A 141 13.04 4.94 4.47
C ALA A 141 13.88 4.72 3.20
N ARG A 142 14.39 3.50 3.00
CA ARG A 142 15.30 3.17 1.90
C ARG A 142 14.77 3.54 0.52
N HIS A 143 13.48 3.32 0.27
CA HIS A 143 12.86 3.56 -1.02
C HIS A 143 12.80 5.04 -1.42
N LEU A 144 12.85 5.97 -0.47
CA LEU A 144 12.94 7.40 -0.77
C LEU A 144 14.26 7.78 -1.43
N PHE A 145 15.33 7.01 -1.16
CA PHE A 145 16.71 7.31 -1.58
C PHE A 145 17.31 6.24 -2.49
N SER A 146 16.51 5.24 -2.91
CA SER A 146 17.00 4.10 -3.68
C SER A 146 17.38 4.45 -5.12
N SER A 147 16.82 5.50 -5.69
CA SER A 147 17.19 6.02 -7.01
C SER A 147 16.75 7.48 -7.15
N PRO A 148 17.41 8.26 -8.03
CA PRO A 148 17.02 9.67 -8.29
C PRO A 148 15.60 9.84 -8.83
N ALA A 149 15.07 8.79 -9.47
CA ALA A 149 13.74 8.79 -10.08
C ALA A 149 12.78 7.81 -9.35
N GLY A 150 13.13 7.36 -8.13
CA GLY A 150 12.31 6.46 -7.33
C GLY A 150 11.11 7.16 -6.69
N TYR A 151 11.02 7.04 -5.37
CA TYR A 151 9.95 7.68 -4.58
C TYR A 151 10.35 9.06 -4.02
N ALA A 152 11.44 9.67 -4.52
CA ALA A 152 11.85 11.02 -4.13
C ALA A 152 10.74 12.04 -4.42
N SER A 153 10.21 12.68 -3.39
CA SER A 153 9.04 13.57 -3.42
C SER A 153 7.71 12.91 -3.85
N PHE A 154 7.65 11.58 -3.89
CA PHE A 154 6.49 10.81 -4.36
C PHE A 154 5.90 9.85 -3.31
N TYR A 155 6.33 9.89 -2.06
CA TYR A 155 5.77 8.99 -1.05
C TYR A 155 4.27 9.16 -0.83
N PHE A 156 3.73 10.35 -1.07
CA PHE A 156 2.29 10.62 -1.01
C PHE A 156 1.48 9.76 -1.99
N ALA A 157 2.12 9.22 -3.04
CA ALA A 157 1.50 8.38 -4.07
C ALA A 157 0.74 7.18 -3.48
N TYR A 158 1.23 6.58 -2.40
CA TYR A 158 0.52 5.51 -1.70
C TYR A 158 -0.85 5.94 -1.18
N ARG A 159 -0.97 7.18 -0.68
CA ARG A 159 -2.26 7.72 -0.20
C ARG A 159 -3.16 8.14 -1.36
N TRP A 160 -2.57 8.62 -2.43
CA TRP A 160 -3.31 8.93 -3.65
C TRP A 160 -3.88 7.68 -4.29
N ALA A 161 -3.06 6.65 -4.45
CA ALA A 161 -3.48 5.37 -5.00
C ALA A 161 -4.56 4.70 -4.14
N GLU A 162 -4.54 4.87 -2.81
CA GLU A 162 -5.57 4.32 -1.91
C GLU A 162 -6.96 4.89 -2.18
N VAL A 163 -7.08 6.15 -2.59
CA VAL A 163 -8.38 6.72 -2.98
C VAL A 163 -8.93 5.99 -4.19
N LEU A 164 -8.07 5.74 -5.19
CA LEU A 164 -8.46 5.06 -6.43
C LEU A 164 -8.75 3.57 -6.20
N ASP A 165 -7.93 2.90 -5.38
CA ASP A 165 -8.16 1.48 -5.07
C ASP A 165 -9.49 1.27 -4.34
N LYS A 166 -9.87 2.17 -3.44
CA LYS A 166 -11.15 2.10 -2.71
C LYS A 166 -12.34 2.32 -3.64
N ASP A 167 -12.26 3.27 -4.55
CA ASP A 167 -13.31 3.50 -5.54
C ASP A 167 -13.50 2.27 -6.45
N ILE A 168 -12.39 1.67 -6.89
CA ILE A 168 -12.44 0.42 -7.67
C ILE A 168 -13.04 -0.71 -6.84
N PHE A 169 -12.61 -0.87 -5.58
CA PHE A 169 -13.08 -1.96 -4.72
C PHE A 169 -14.57 -1.83 -4.37
N GLU A 170 -15.07 -0.62 -4.21
CA GLU A 170 -16.49 -0.37 -3.99
C GLU A 170 -17.38 -0.93 -5.11
N ALA A 171 -16.89 -0.93 -6.36
CA ALA A 171 -17.63 -1.55 -7.46
C ALA A 171 -17.81 -3.07 -7.27
N PHE A 172 -16.82 -3.74 -6.68
CA PHE A 172 -16.93 -5.16 -6.33
C PHE A 172 -17.83 -5.38 -5.11
N GLU A 173 -17.77 -4.51 -4.11
CA GLU A 173 -18.67 -4.58 -2.95
C GLU A 173 -20.13 -4.44 -3.38
N ARG A 174 -20.44 -3.49 -4.27
CA ARG A 174 -21.77 -3.32 -4.86
C ARG A 174 -22.23 -4.53 -5.68
N ALA A 175 -21.29 -5.28 -6.27
CA ALA A 175 -21.58 -6.52 -6.98
C ALA A 175 -21.71 -7.75 -6.06
N GLY A 176 -21.51 -7.58 -4.74
CA GLY A 176 -21.59 -8.65 -3.73
C GLY A 176 -20.30 -9.45 -3.54
N GLY A 177 -19.16 -8.91 -3.96
CA GLY A 177 -17.84 -9.53 -3.78
C GLY A 177 -17.12 -9.85 -5.10
N PRO A 178 -16.36 -10.96 -5.18
CA PRO A 178 -15.62 -11.34 -6.38
C PRO A 178 -16.56 -11.62 -7.56
N ASP A 179 -16.70 -10.64 -8.46
CA ASP A 179 -17.57 -10.71 -9.63
C ASP A 179 -16.77 -10.69 -10.95
N ARG A 180 -17.09 -11.60 -11.87
CA ARG A 180 -16.38 -11.73 -13.14
C ARG A 180 -16.59 -10.55 -14.09
N GLU A 181 -17.78 -9.96 -14.10
CA GLU A 181 -18.06 -8.83 -15.00
C GLU A 181 -17.32 -7.60 -14.54
N THR A 182 -17.37 -7.30 -13.24
CA THR A 182 -16.62 -6.21 -12.60
C THR A 182 -15.11 -6.39 -12.79
N ALA A 183 -14.59 -7.63 -12.63
CA ALA A 183 -13.19 -7.94 -12.89
C ALA A 183 -12.79 -7.71 -14.36
N ARG A 184 -13.67 -8.00 -15.33
CA ARG A 184 -13.41 -7.67 -16.74
C ARG A 184 -13.38 -6.18 -17.00
N LYS A 185 -14.25 -5.42 -16.35
CA LYS A 185 -14.26 -3.94 -16.45
C LYS A 185 -12.96 -3.37 -15.88
N PHE A 186 -12.57 -3.79 -14.68
CA PHE A 186 -11.29 -3.42 -14.04
C PHE A 186 -10.10 -3.74 -14.96
N ARG A 187 -10.02 -4.98 -15.45
CA ARG A 187 -8.95 -5.37 -16.37
C ARG A 187 -8.89 -4.48 -17.61
N LYS A 188 -10.02 -4.26 -18.30
CA LYS A 188 -10.07 -3.49 -19.54
C LYS A 188 -9.81 -1.99 -19.34
N ALA A 189 -10.32 -1.43 -18.25
CA ALA A 189 -10.23 0.00 -17.98
C ALA A 189 -8.87 0.41 -17.42
N ILE A 190 -8.20 -0.48 -16.68
CA ILE A 190 -6.99 -0.20 -15.92
C ILE A 190 -5.83 -1.08 -16.36
N LEU A 191 -5.88 -2.39 -16.11
CA LEU A 191 -4.71 -3.25 -16.31
C LEU A 191 -4.25 -3.34 -17.78
N GLU A 192 -5.17 -3.25 -18.74
CA GLU A 192 -4.84 -3.29 -20.18
C GLU A 192 -4.31 -1.95 -20.72
N LYS A 193 -4.33 -0.87 -19.93
CA LYS A 193 -4.01 0.50 -20.41
C LYS A 193 -2.57 0.94 -20.13
N GLY A 194 -1.83 0.21 -19.40
CA GLY A 194 -0.43 0.51 -19.06
C GLY A 194 -0.18 0.14 -17.69
#